data_cef4dca7c7e4d7cd5588b9dfefdde992
#
_entry.id   cef4dca7c7e4d7cd5588b9dfefdde992
#
_cell.length_a   1.000
_cell.length_b   1.000
_cell.length_c   1.000
_cell.angle_alpha   90.00
_cell.angle_beta   90.00
_cell.angle_gamma   90.00
#
_symmetry.space_group_name_H-M   'P 1'
#
loop_
_entity.id
_entity.type
_entity.pdbx_description
1 polymer ?
#
loop_
_entity_poly.entity_id
_entity_poly.type
_entity_poly.pdbx_seq_one_letter_code
_entity_poly.pdbx_strand_id
1 'polypeptide(L)'
;MSTLTVRLFGRFSVSRQGQIGSEGQSPVGLGARRAREVLGYLLLYPDRAHRRERLADLLWEDTPLDQARKHLRQALWQIQAVLQREHDGNGPFALEVDPHWIQLHTCGCLQVDVRHFEAAIHCCHGIAGPELDATQRQTLEDAVQLYRGDLLEGWEQGWCLAERERLQNELLDALDKLVTGCVARHDSERGLAYARRMLVADPAREQVHCHLMRLHLLSGNRTEALRAYGCCERLLMQELGVRPSQATRALHESIREGRSDSPWSELASLGDALGAPPGAPLAASLPAPLTDSLLGADWRGEPSARLPALADHLARVQSTLARIEARLRQEMARGDGPG
;
A
#
# COMPACT_ATOMS: atom_id res chain seq x y z
N MET A 1 -3.70 -29.61 -14.36
CA MET A 1 -2.65 -29.25 -13.36
C MET A 1 -3.34 -28.68 -12.13
N SER A 2 -3.06 -29.17 -10.93
CA SER A 2 -3.71 -28.69 -9.71
C SER A 2 -3.10 -27.35 -9.31
N THR A 3 -3.90 -26.29 -9.22
CA THR A 3 -3.46 -24.98 -8.77
C THR A 3 -3.30 -24.99 -7.26
N LEU A 4 -2.16 -24.52 -6.76
CA LEU A 4 -1.90 -24.31 -5.34
C LEU A 4 -2.17 -22.85 -4.98
N THR A 5 -3.04 -22.64 -4.03
CA THR A 5 -3.36 -21.29 -3.52
C THR A 5 -2.71 -21.11 -2.15
N VAL A 6 -1.88 -20.08 -2.04
CA VAL A 6 -1.26 -19.66 -0.78
C VAL A 6 -1.92 -18.36 -0.34
N ARG A 7 -2.37 -18.34 0.91
CA ARG A 7 -2.91 -17.15 1.55
C ARG A 7 -1.94 -16.65 2.59
N LEU A 8 -1.52 -15.40 2.42
CA LEU A 8 -0.66 -14.68 3.35
C LEU A 8 -1.43 -13.57 4.07
N PHE A 9 -2.53 -13.09 3.50
CA PHE A 9 -3.46 -12.19 4.20
C PHE A 9 -4.29 -12.96 5.22
N GLY A 10 -4.21 -12.53 6.48
CA GLY A 10 -4.75 -13.25 7.63
C GLY A 10 -3.79 -14.36 8.08
N ARG A 11 -4.34 -15.50 8.46
CA ARG A 11 -3.53 -16.66 8.90
C ARG A 11 -2.89 -17.35 7.69
N PHE A 12 -1.60 -17.63 7.79
CA PHE A 12 -0.88 -18.41 6.78
C PHE A 12 -1.60 -19.72 6.47
N SER A 13 -2.00 -19.92 5.23
CA SER A 13 -2.61 -21.16 4.78
C SER A 13 -2.23 -21.50 3.34
N VAL A 14 -2.15 -22.80 3.05
CA VAL A 14 -1.87 -23.35 1.72
C VAL A 14 -2.99 -24.32 1.40
N SER A 15 -3.63 -24.17 0.26
CA SER A 15 -4.73 -25.02 -0.19
C SER A 15 -4.56 -25.44 -1.64
N ARG A 16 -5.05 -26.62 -1.99
CA ARG A 16 -5.08 -27.10 -3.37
C ARG A 16 -6.49 -26.93 -3.93
N GLN A 17 -6.63 -26.45 -5.16
CA GLN A 17 -7.92 -26.27 -5.81
C GLN A 17 -8.64 -27.64 -5.90
N GLY A 18 -9.87 -27.70 -5.35
CA GLY A 18 -10.68 -28.94 -5.31
C GLY A 18 -10.65 -29.72 -4.00
N GLN A 19 -9.81 -29.36 -3.03
CA GLN A 19 -9.94 -29.87 -1.66
C GLN A 19 -10.63 -28.82 -0.78
N ILE A 20 -11.88 -29.10 -0.40
CA ILE A 20 -12.56 -28.39 0.68
C ILE A 20 -11.92 -28.88 1.99
N GLY A 21 -10.74 -28.33 2.31
CA GLY A 21 -10.07 -28.62 3.58
C GLY A 21 -10.72 -27.80 4.68
N SER A 22 -11.06 -28.47 5.79
CA SER A 22 -11.45 -27.83 7.04
C SER A 22 -10.43 -26.73 7.40
N GLU A 23 -10.95 -25.55 7.71
CA GLU A 23 -10.17 -24.40 8.21
C GLU A 23 -9.24 -24.87 9.35
N GLY A 24 -7.94 -24.76 9.13
CA GLY A 24 -6.93 -25.08 10.16
C GLY A 24 -5.92 -26.19 9.86
N GLN A 25 -6.13 -27.03 8.85
CA GLN A 25 -5.10 -27.99 8.43
C GLN A 25 -4.36 -27.46 7.19
N SER A 26 -3.08 -27.13 7.36
CA SER A 26 -2.16 -26.87 6.25
C SER A 26 -2.01 -28.20 5.47
N PRO A 27 -2.49 -28.34 4.21
CA PRO A 27 -2.37 -29.56 3.44
C PRO A 27 -0.91 -29.89 3.08
N VAL A 28 -0.05 -28.89 3.19
CA VAL A 28 1.41 -29.07 3.14
C VAL A 28 1.85 -29.31 4.57
N GLY A 29 2.27 -30.50 4.91
CA GLY A 29 2.67 -30.97 6.25
C GLY A 29 3.84 -30.23 6.92
N LEU A 30 3.92 -28.90 6.73
CA LEU A 30 4.83 -27.98 7.39
C LEU A 30 4.37 -27.73 8.83
N GLY A 31 4.59 -28.75 9.71
CA GLY A 31 4.24 -28.63 11.12
C GLY A 31 5.08 -27.63 11.90
N ALA A 32 6.33 -27.42 11.48
CA ALA A 32 7.26 -26.57 12.20
C ALA A 32 7.05 -25.08 11.90
N ARG A 33 6.89 -24.28 12.95
CA ARG A 33 6.73 -22.81 12.85
C ARG A 33 7.84 -22.16 12.02
N ARG A 34 9.10 -22.54 12.27
CA ARG A 34 10.27 -22.00 11.55
C ARG A 34 10.25 -22.25 10.04
N ALA A 35 9.82 -23.43 9.61
CA ALA A 35 9.70 -23.73 8.19
C ALA A 35 8.62 -22.88 7.52
N ARG A 36 7.52 -22.61 8.23
CA ARG A 36 6.47 -21.69 7.74
C ARG A 36 6.97 -20.25 7.63
N GLU A 37 7.76 -19.77 8.59
CA GLU A 37 8.37 -18.45 8.58
C GLU A 37 9.30 -18.25 7.38
N VAL A 38 10.18 -19.21 7.10
CA VAL A 38 11.04 -19.19 5.91
C VAL A 38 10.22 -19.21 4.63
N LEU A 39 9.25 -20.13 4.52
CA LEU A 39 8.44 -20.25 3.32
C LEU A 39 7.57 -19.00 3.08
N GLY A 40 6.96 -18.44 4.13
CA GLY A 40 6.17 -17.20 4.04
C GLY A 40 7.00 -16.03 3.51
N TYR A 41 8.20 -15.84 4.02
CA TYR A 41 9.13 -14.83 3.53
C TYR A 41 9.51 -15.04 2.05
N LEU A 42 9.88 -16.28 1.68
CA LEU A 42 10.26 -16.59 0.30
C LEU A 42 9.09 -16.45 -0.69
N LEU A 43 7.87 -16.68 -0.25
CA LEU A 43 6.66 -16.49 -1.06
C LEU A 43 6.29 -15.03 -1.26
N LEU A 44 6.67 -14.14 -0.34
CA LEU A 44 6.55 -12.70 -0.53
C LEU A 44 7.55 -12.17 -1.55
N TYR A 45 8.76 -12.75 -1.60
CA TYR A 45 9.83 -12.32 -2.49
C TYR A 45 10.31 -13.47 -3.40
N PRO A 46 9.41 -14.03 -4.23
CA PRO A 46 9.78 -15.14 -5.11
C PRO A 46 10.70 -14.66 -6.23
N ASP A 47 11.36 -15.62 -6.87
CA ASP A 47 12.25 -15.39 -8.01
C ASP A 47 13.45 -14.47 -7.72
N ARG A 48 13.66 -14.12 -6.43
CA ARG A 48 14.80 -13.36 -5.94
C ARG A 48 15.75 -14.26 -5.16
N ALA A 49 17.04 -14.16 -5.44
CA ALA A 49 18.08 -14.84 -4.70
C ALA A 49 18.37 -14.12 -3.36
N HIS A 50 18.30 -14.85 -2.26
CA HIS A 50 18.54 -14.36 -0.91
C HIS A 50 19.82 -14.92 -0.34
N ARG A 51 20.68 -14.08 0.24
CA ARG A 51 21.86 -14.53 0.99
C ARG A 51 21.45 -15.29 2.25
N ARG A 52 21.96 -16.50 2.44
CA ARG A 52 21.60 -17.35 3.58
C ARG A 52 21.86 -16.69 4.93
N GLU A 53 22.99 -16.00 5.07
CA GLU A 53 23.32 -15.29 6.31
C GLU A 53 22.35 -14.18 6.61
N ARG A 54 22.07 -13.34 5.59
CA ARG A 54 21.10 -12.25 5.74
C ARG A 54 19.68 -12.74 6.05
N LEU A 55 19.29 -13.87 5.46
CA LEU A 55 17.98 -14.46 5.72
C LEU A 55 17.92 -15.05 7.14
N ALA A 56 19.02 -15.65 7.64
CA ALA A 56 19.11 -16.15 9.00
C ALA A 56 19.01 -15.02 10.02
N ASP A 57 19.75 -13.92 9.82
CA ASP A 57 19.72 -12.74 10.70
C ASP A 57 18.31 -12.12 10.71
N LEU A 58 17.69 -11.94 9.55
CA LEU A 58 16.38 -11.31 9.41
C LEU A 58 15.24 -12.12 10.07
N LEU A 59 15.29 -13.45 9.96
CA LEU A 59 14.21 -14.30 10.48
C LEU A 59 14.38 -14.61 11.99
N TRP A 60 15.57 -14.45 12.53
CA TRP A 60 15.87 -14.75 13.93
C TRP A 60 16.81 -13.70 14.54
N GLU A 61 16.37 -12.43 14.57
CA GLU A 61 17.13 -11.26 15.05
C GLU A 61 17.71 -11.45 16.46
N ASP A 62 16.95 -12.09 17.37
CA ASP A 62 17.34 -12.30 18.76
C ASP A 62 18.17 -13.58 18.99
N THR A 63 18.57 -14.27 17.92
CA THR A 63 19.26 -15.57 18.04
C THR A 63 20.71 -15.45 17.58
N PRO A 64 21.71 -16.02 18.31
CA PRO A 64 23.08 -16.04 17.85
C PRO A 64 23.20 -16.63 16.43
N LEU A 65 24.02 -16.02 15.58
CA LEU A 65 24.12 -16.32 14.14
C LEU A 65 24.32 -17.81 13.86
N ASP A 66 25.14 -18.51 14.65
CA ASP A 66 25.35 -19.96 14.46
C ASP A 66 24.11 -20.80 14.73
N GLN A 67 23.29 -20.37 15.68
CA GLN A 67 21.99 -21.02 15.93
C GLN A 67 20.97 -20.65 14.85
N ALA A 68 20.93 -19.41 14.42
CA ALA A 68 20.07 -18.96 13.33
C ALA A 68 20.36 -19.74 12.02
N ARG A 69 21.65 -19.95 11.72
CA ARG A 69 22.08 -20.79 10.58
C ARG A 69 21.62 -22.25 10.71
N LYS A 70 21.64 -22.83 11.92
CA LYS A 70 21.12 -24.17 12.18
C LYS A 70 19.60 -24.22 11.97
N HIS A 71 18.87 -23.23 12.48
CA HIS A 71 17.43 -23.11 12.32
C HIS A 71 17.05 -22.99 10.84
N LEU A 72 17.75 -22.14 10.07
CA LEU A 72 17.54 -22.00 8.64
C LEU A 72 17.78 -23.31 7.89
N ARG A 73 18.88 -24.02 8.18
CA ARG A 73 19.18 -25.30 7.54
C ARG A 73 18.07 -26.33 7.81
N GLN A 74 17.61 -26.42 9.05
CA GLN A 74 16.54 -27.34 9.42
C GLN A 74 15.23 -26.98 8.75
N ALA A 75 14.88 -25.69 8.69
CA ALA A 75 13.67 -25.20 8.03
C ALA A 75 13.69 -25.50 6.52
N LEU A 76 14.80 -25.22 5.84
CA LEU A 76 14.97 -25.53 4.42
C LEU A 76 14.85 -27.02 4.12
N TRP A 77 15.46 -27.86 4.96
CA TRP A 77 15.33 -29.31 4.82
C TRP A 77 13.87 -29.77 4.95
N GLN A 78 13.12 -29.22 5.91
CA GLN A 78 11.70 -29.54 6.08
C GLN A 78 10.87 -29.10 4.88
N ILE A 79 11.11 -27.90 4.35
CA ILE A 79 10.43 -27.39 3.15
C ILE A 79 10.72 -28.30 1.97
N GLN A 80 11.99 -28.65 1.72
CA GLN A 80 12.38 -29.57 0.64
C GLN A 80 11.75 -30.96 0.79
N ALA A 81 11.74 -31.51 2.01
CA ALA A 81 11.14 -32.83 2.28
C ALA A 81 9.63 -32.87 1.98
N VAL A 82 8.92 -31.76 2.26
CA VAL A 82 7.50 -31.63 1.92
C VAL A 82 7.30 -31.49 0.42
N LEU A 83 8.11 -30.68 -0.24
CA LEU A 83 8.06 -30.48 -1.69
C LEU A 83 8.31 -31.79 -2.45
N GLN A 84 9.28 -32.60 -1.99
CA GLN A 84 9.59 -33.91 -2.61
C GLN A 84 8.49 -34.95 -2.41
N ARG A 85 7.79 -34.91 -1.26
CA ARG A 85 6.70 -35.87 -0.99
C ARG A 85 5.44 -35.61 -1.82
N GLU A 86 5.21 -34.36 -2.16
CA GLU A 86 3.97 -33.98 -2.83
C GLU A 86 4.05 -34.01 -4.36
N HIS A 87 5.27 -34.14 -4.94
CA HIS A 87 5.44 -33.99 -6.39
C HIS A 87 6.56 -34.88 -6.97
N ASP A 88 6.19 -35.67 -7.95
CA ASP A 88 7.12 -36.39 -8.88
C ASP A 88 7.80 -35.40 -9.85
N GLY A 89 8.47 -34.36 -9.33
CA GLY A 89 9.31 -33.45 -10.12
C GLY A 89 8.64 -32.23 -10.76
N ASN A 90 7.31 -32.04 -10.68
CA ASN A 90 6.57 -30.96 -11.34
C ASN A 90 5.72 -30.15 -10.34
N GLY A 91 6.33 -29.69 -9.24
CA GLY A 91 5.66 -28.94 -8.19
C GLY A 91 5.33 -27.50 -8.57
N PRO A 92 4.43 -26.84 -7.80
CA PRO A 92 4.02 -25.45 -8.03
C PRO A 92 5.14 -24.43 -7.76
N PHE A 93 6.19 -24.83 -7.08
CA PHE A 93 7.41 -24.06 -6.85
C PHE A 93 8.60 -25.00 -6.64
N ALA A 94 9.79 -24.51 -6.96
CA ALA A 94 11.06 -25.19 -6.73
C ALA A 94 11.93 -24.35 -5.81
N LEU A 95 12.53 -24.98 -4.80
CA LEU A 95 13.45 -24.33 -3.87
C LEU A 95 14.89 -24.67 -4.25
N GLU A 96 15.60 -23.71 -4.81
CA GLU A 96 17.02 -23.80 -5.08
C GLU A 96 17.79 -23.35 -3.82
N VAL A 97 18.73 -24.19 -3.38
CA VAL A 97 19.50 -23.97 -2.16
C VAL A 97 20.97 -24.21 -2.43
N ASP A 98 21.71 -23.13 -2.58
CA ASP A 98 23.16 -23.12 -2.70
C ASP A 98 23.86 -22.91 -1.35
N PRO A 99 25.20 -23.10 -1.25
CA PRO A 99 25.94 -22.79 -0.02
C PRO A 99 25.74 -21.35 0.48
N HIS A 100 25.54 -20.38 -0.41
CA HIS A 100 25.45 -18.95 -0.10
C HIS A 100 24.09 -18.33 -0.38
N TRP A 101 23.27 -18.94 -1.26
CA TRP A 101 22.03 -18.37 -1.75
C TRP A 101 20.85 -19.32 -1.60
N ILE A 102 19.68 -18.76 -1.50
CA ILE A 102 18.39 -19.45 -1.50
C ILE A 102 17.48 -18.70 -2.44
N GLN A 103 16.82 -19.43 -3.34
CA GLN A 103 15.84 -18.86 -4.25
C GLN A 103 14.63 -19.77 -4.37
N LEU A 104 13.45 -19.17 -4.33
CA LEU A 104 12.18 -19.85 -4.59
C LEU A 104 11.74 -19.50 -6.00
N HIS A 105 11.68 -20.47 -6.88
CA HIS A 105 11.15 -20.34 -8.23
C HIS A 105 9.67 -20.71 -8.23
N THR A 106 8.83 -19.85 -8.78
CA THR A 106 7.40 -20.08 -8.85
C THR A 106 6.98 -20.48 -10.26
N CYS A 107 6.07 -21.43 -10.39
CA CYS A 107 5.43 -21.73 -11.67
C CYS A 107 4.04 -21.10 -11.75
N GLY A 108 3.46 -21.01 -12.95
CA GLY A 108 2.14 -20.41 -13.18
C GLY A 108 0.97 -21.10 -12.47
N CYS A 109 1.21 -22.25 -11.83
CA CYS A 109 0.21 -22.97 -11.04
C CYS A 109 0.19 -22.58 -9.55
N LEU A 110 1.05 -21.64 -9.11
CA LEU A 110 1.05 -21.08 -7.76
C LEU A 110 0.33 -19.74 -7.75
N GLN A 111 -0.72 -19.63 -6.93
CA GLN A 111 -1.44 -18.39 -6.67
C GLN A 111 -1.14 -17.92 -5.25
N VAL A 112 -0.58 -16.72 -5.11
CA VAL A 112 -0.30 -16.06 -3.83
C VAL A 112 -1.15 -14.78 -3.79
N ASP A 113 -2.00 -14.65 -2.78
CA ASP A 113 -2.96 -13.54 -2.63
C ASP A 113 -2.27 -12.17 -2.61
N VAL A 114 -1.18 -12.02 -1.87
CA VAL A 114 -0.40 -10.76 -1.82
C VAL A 114 0.12 -10.36 -3.20
N ARG A 115 0.61 -11.30 -4.00
CA ARG A 115 1.12 -10.99 -5.35
C ARG A 115 0.02 -10.52 -6.30
N HIS A 116 -1.17 -11.14 -6.22
CA HIS A 116 -2.32 -10.69 -7.00
C HIS A 116 -2.78 -9.29 -6.58
N PHE A 117 -2.77 -9.03 -5.27
CA PHE A 117 -3.06 -7.71 -4.71
C PHE A 117 -2.06 -6.65 -5.21
N GLU A 118 -0.76 -6.87 -5.07
CA GLU A 118 0.28 -5.96 -5.53
C GLU A 118 0.24 -5.72 -7.05
N ALA A 119 0.02 -6.77 -7.83
CA ALA A 119 -0.10 -6.65 -9.29
C ALA A 119 -1.28 -5.77 -9.70
N ALA A 120 -2.43 -5.93 -9.05
CA ALA A 120 -3.62 -5.11 -9.30
C ALA A 120 -3.39 -3.64 -8.93
N ILE A 121 -2.74 -3.37 -7.79
CA ILE A 121 -2.39 -2.00 -7.38
C ILE A 121 -1.42 -1.38 -8.38
N HIS A 122 -0.41 -2.13 -8.81
CA HIS A 122 0.56 -1.67 -9.79
C HIS A 122 -0.08 -1.31 -11.13
N CYS A 123 -1.05 -2.11 -11.61
CA CYS A 123 -1.80 -1.80 -12.83
C CYS A 123 -2.58 -0.49 -12.75
N CYS A 124 -3.02 -0.09 -11.55
CA CYS A 124 -3.77 1.14 -11.32
C CYS A 124 -2.91 2.28 -10.76
N HIS A 125 -1.57 2.10 -10.73
CA HIS A 125 -0.66 3.12 -10.22
C HIS A 125 -0.69 4.39 -11.10
N GLY A 126 -0.70 5.56 -10.45
CA GLY A 126 -0.73 6.85 -11.16
C GLY A 126 -2.08 7.24 -11.76
N ILE A 127 -3.09 6.37 -11.73
CA ILE A 127 -4.44 6.66 -12.24
C ILE A 127 -5.31 7.15 -11.08
N ALA A 128 -5.99 8.28 -11.26
CA ALA A 128 -6.93 8.79 -10.27
C ALA A 128 -8.21 7.93 -10.22
N GLY A 129 -8.85 7.83 -9.05
CA GLY A 129 -10.06 7.01 -8.86
C GLY A 129 -11.20 7.29 -9.85
N PRO A 130 -11.53 8.57 -10.16
CA PRO A 130 -12.52 8.91 -11.18
C PRO A 130 -12.17 8.48 -12.61
N GLU A 131 -10.88 8.36 -12.92
CA GLU A 131 -10.35 8.02 -14.24
C GLU A 131 -10.23 6.52 -14.50
N LEU A 132 -10.39 5.69 -13.45
CA LEU A 132 -10.36 4.24 -13.57
C LEU A 132 -11.45 3.74 -14.52
N ASP A 133 -11.05 2.99 -15.55
CA ASP A 133 -11.98 2.29 -16.41
C ASP A 133 -12.69 1.13 -15.67
N ALA A 134 -13.67 0.49 -16.35
CA ALA A 134 -14.44 -0.57 -15.71
C ALA A 134 -13.58 -1.80 -15.34
N THR A 135 -12.59 -2.13 -16.15
CA THR A 135 -11.70 -3.28 -15.94
C THR A 135 -10.75 -3.02 -14.80
N GLN A 136 -10.10 -1.84 -14.79
CA GLN A 136 -9.18 -1.42 -13.73
C GLN A 136 -9.88 -1.35 -12.38
N ARG A 137 -11.09 -0.80 -12.36
CA ARG A 137 -11.92 -0.75 -11.15
C ARG A 137 -12.23 -2.15 -10.64
N GLN A 138 -12.70 -3.06 -11.50
CA GLN A 138 -12.99 -4.44 -11.12
C GLN A 138 -11.73 -5.14 -10.58
N THR A 139 -10.60 -4.97 -11.25
CA THR A 139 -9.31 -5.50 -10.81
C THR A 139 -8.94 -5.00 -9.40
N LEU A 140 -9.18 -3.72 -9.12
CA LEU A 140 -8.90 -3.13 -7.82
C LEU A 140 -9.90 -3.60 -6.75
N GLU A 141 -11.18 -3.74 -7.11
CA GLU A 141 -12.23 -4.31 -6.25
C GLU A 141 -11.89 -5.75 -5.84
N ASP A 142 -11.49 -6.57 -6.81
CA ASP A 142 -11.08 -7.97 -6.56
C ASP A 142 -9.84 -8.04 -5.67
N ALA A 143 -8.85 -7.17 -5.91
CA ALA A 143 -7.65 -7.08 -5.08
C ALA A 143 -7.96 -6.73 -3.62
N VAL A 144 -8.80 -5.71 -3.41
CA VAL A 144 -9.23 -5.31 -2.07
C VAL A 144 -9.94 -6.45 -1.33
N GLN A 145 -10.67 -7.32 -2.04
CA GLN A 145 -11.32 -8.50 -1.44
C GLN A 145 -10.34 -9.59 -1.03
N LEU A 146 -9.14 -9.65 -1.63
CA LEU A 146 -8.09 -10.58 -1.21
C LEU A 146 -7.53 -10.23 0.17
N TYR A 147 -7.50 -8.95 0.53
CA TYR A 147 -7.04 -8.50 1.84
C TYR A 147 -8.08 -8.79 2.93
N ARG A 148 -8.04 -9.99 3.49
CA ARG A 148 -9.01 -10.49 4.48
C ARG A 148 -8.60 -10.23 5.93
N GLY A 149 -7.38 -9.84 6.17
CA GLY A 149 -6.77 -9.56 7.47
C GLY A 149 -5.32 -9.14 7.25
N ASP A 150 -4.63 -8.82 8.31
CA ASP A 150 -3.23 -8.39 8.24
C ASP A 150 -2.33 -9.49 7.68
N LEU A 151 -1.23 -9.08 7.05
CA LEU A 151 -0.23 -10.02 6.57
C LEU A 151 0.25 -10.93 7.71
N LEU A 152 0.14 -12.25 7.51
CA LEU A 152 0.68 -13.27 8.41
C LEU A 152 0.30 -13.01 9.88
N GLU A 153 -0.98 -12.98 10.17
CA GLU A 153 -1.49 -12.75 11.53
C GLU A 153 -0.82 -13.65 12.58
N GLY A 154 -0.40 -13.03 13.69
CA GLY A 154 0.30 -13.72 14.77
C GLY A 154 1.81 -13.88 14.55
N TRP A 155 2.38 -13.29 13.50
CA TRP A 155 3.83 -13.18 13.30
C TRP A 155 4.31 -11.81 13.74
N GLU A 156 5.34 -11.76 14.58
CA GLU A 156 5.81 -10.54 15.25
C GLU A 156 7.24 -10.11 14.84
N GLN A 157 7.82 -10.78 13.84
CA GLN A 157 9.16 -10.45 13.34
C GLN A 157 9.17 -9.06 12.70
N GLY A 158 10.24 -8.30 12.89
CA GLY A 158 10.38 -6.91 12.42
C GLY A 158 10.10 -6.76 10.93
N TRP A 159 10.60 -7.69 10.09
CA TRP A 159 10.32 -7.68 8.65
C TRP A 159 8.84 -7.86 8.31
N CYS A 160 8.12 -8.70 9.09
CA CYS A 160 6.70 -8.95 8.86
C CYS A 160 5.86 -7.75 9.25
N LEU A 161 6.21 -7.06 10.33
CA LEU A 161 5.54 -5.83 10.76
C LEU A 161 5.72 -4.71 9.73
N ALA A 162 6.92 -4.52 9.19
CA ALA A 162 7.20 -3.53 8.15
C ALA A 162 6.41 -3.80 6.86
N GLU A 163 6.35 -5.07 6.42
CA GLU A 163 5.56 -5.45 5.25
C GLU A 163 4.05 -5.33 5.48
N ARG A 164 3.59 -5.60 6.69
CA ARG A 164 2.18 -5.40 7.08
C ARG A 164 1.79 -3.94 6.95
N GLU A 165 2.60 -3.04 7.50
CA GLU A 165 2.37 -1.60 7.39
C GLU A 165 2.37 -1.12 5.92
N ARG A 166 3.33 -1.59 5.12
CA ARG A 166 3.38 -1.28 3.68
C ARG A 166 2.11 -1.72 2.95
N LEU A 167 1.69 -2.98 3.12
CA LEU A 167 0.50 -3.52 2.46
C LEU A 167 -0.80 -2.90 2.97
N GLN A 168 -0.85 -2.50 4.24
CA GLN A 168 -1.98 -1.75 4.79
C GLN A 168 -2.10 -0.35 4.15
N ASN A 169 -0.98 0.35 3.95
CA ASN A 169 -0.97 1.63 3.24
C ASN A 169 -1.42 1.47 1.79
N GLU A 170 -0.96 0.44 1.09
CA GLU A 170 -1.42 0.12 -0.27
C GLU A 170 -2.93 -0.19 -0.33
N LEU A 171 -3.46 -0.90 0.68
CA LEU A 171 -4.90 -1.13 0.79
C LEU A 171 -5.68 0.18 0.95
N LEU A 172 -5.20 1.07 1.82
CA LEU A 172 -5.84 2.37 2.05
C LEU A 172 -5.83 3.23 0.79
N ASP A 173 -4.73 3.24 0.04
CA ASP A 173 -4.63 3.95 -1.24
C ASP A 173 -5.57 3.35 -2.32
N ALA A 174 -5.68 2.03 -2.38
CA ALA A 174 -6.61 1.35 -3.27
C ALA A 174 -8.08 1.68 -2.93
N LEU A 175 -8.42 1.64 -1.65
CA LEU A 175 -9.75 2.00 -1.16
C LEU A 175 -10.08 3.47 -1.43
N ASP A 176 -9.12 4.39 -1.27
CA ASP A 176 -9.30 5.81 -1.56
C ASP A 176 -9.62 6.05 -3.05
N LYS A 177 -8.93 5.37 -3.96
CA LYS A 177 -9.25 5.39 -5.40
C LYS A 177 -10.66 4.89 -5.68
N LEU A 178 -11.09 3.81 -5.03
CA LEU A 178 -12.44 3.28 -5.19
C LEU A 178 -13.49 4.24 -4.65
N VAL A 179 -13.25 4.85 -3.49
CA VAL A 179 -14.15 5.86 -2.87
C VAL A 179 -14.29 7.09 -3.75
N THR A 180 -13.17 7.67 -4.19
CA THR A 180 -13.18 8.88 -5.05
C THR A 180 -13.85 8.59 -6.39
N GLY A 181 -13.62 7.41 -6.96
CA GLY A 181 -14.33 6.94 -8.14
C GLY A 181 -15.83 6.76 -7.91
N CYS A 182 -16.27 6.26 -6.75
CA CYS A 182 -17.69 6.17 -6.38
C CYS A 182 -18.33 7.54 -6.21
N VAL A 183 -17.63 8.49 -5.58
CA VAL A 183 -18.10 9.88 -5.46
C VAL A 183 -18.35 10.49 -6.85
N ALA A 184 -17.41 10.33 -7.78
CA ALA A 184 -17.53 10.88 -9.14
C ALA A 184 -18.69 10.25 -9.95
N ARG A 185 -19.01 8.98 -9.69
CA ARG A 185 -20.11 8.25 -10.37
C ARG A 185 -21.42 8.29 -9.61
N HIS A 186 -21.52 9.02 -8.50
CA HIS A 186 -22.70 9.05 -7.62
C HIS A 186 -23.11 7.67 -7.07
N ASP A 187 -22.18 6.72 -6.95
CA ASP A 187 -22.41 5.40 -6.36
C ASP A 187 -22.15 5.48 -4.84
N SER A 188 -23.09 6.05 -4.11
CA SER A 188 -22.95 6.29 -2.69
C SER A 188 -22.92 5.00 -1.86
N GLU A 189 -23.64 3.95 -2.26
CA GLU A 189 -23.71 2.70 -1.51
C GLU A 189 -22.35 2.00 -1.45
N ARG A 190 -21.70 1.77 -2.60
CA ARG A 190 -20.37 1.17 -2.65
C ARG A 190 -19.33 2.07 -2.01
N GLY A 191 -19.40 3.37 -2.28
CA GLY A 191 -18.48 4.34 -1.69
C GLY A 191 -18.51 4.31 -0.16
N LEU A 192 -19.70 4.25 0.45
CA LEU A 192 -19.85 4.12 1.92
C LEU A 192 -19.26 2.80 2.45
N ALA A 193 -19.40 1.70 1.72
CA ALA A 193 -18.82 0.42 2.14
C ALA A 193 -17.28 0.49 2.14
N TYR A 194 -16.65 1.06 1.12
CA TYR A 194 -15.20 1.23 1.07
C TYR A 194 -14.68 2.20 2.13
N ALA A 195 -15.36 3.35 2.30
CA ALA A 195 -14.96 4.34 3.31
C ALA A 195 -15.04 3.77 4.74
N ARG A 196 -16.08 3.00 5.05
CA ARG A 196 -16.18 2.30 6.36
C ARG A 196 -15.03 1.31 6.55
N ARG A 197 -14.64 0.59 5.51
CA ARG A 197 -13.50 -0.34 5.57
C ARG A 197 -12.19 0.39 5.83
N MET A 198 -11.99 1.58 5.27
CA MET A 198 -10.81 2.42 5.59
C MET A 198 -10.79 2.81 7.06
N LEU A 199 -11.93 3.20 7.65
CA LEU A 199 -12.01 3.56 9.07
C LEU A 199 -11.79 2.41 10.05
N VAL A 200 -11.96 1.16 9.60
CA VAL A 200 -11.57 -0.01 10.41
C VAL A 200 -10.05 -0.09 10.54
N ALA A 201 -9.32 0.27 9.47
CA ALA A 201 -7.85 0.25 9.46
C ALA A 201 -7.25 1.51 10.12
N ASP A 202 -7.85 2.68 9.90
CA ASP A 202 -7.40 3.98 10.43
C ASP A 202 -8.61 4.86 10.78
N PRO A 203 -9.10 4.82 12.03
CA PRO A 203 -10.28 5.57 12.46
C PRO A 203 -10.10 7.09 12.44
N ALA A 204 -8.87 7.59 12.65
CA ALA A 204 -8.58 9.03 12.72
C ALA A 204 -8.25 9.66 11.35
N ARG A 205 -8.37 8.92 10.26
CA ARG A 205 -8.06 9.42 8.91
C ARG A 205 -9.10 10.45 8.46
N GLU A 206 -8.78 11.72 8.63
CA GLU A 206 -9.68 12.86 8.39
C GLU A 206 -10.29 12.86 6.99
N GLN A 207 -9.49 12.54 5.96
CA GLN A 207 -9.94 12.48 4.57
C GLN A 207 -11.10 11.50 4.37
N VAL A 208 -11.11 10.37 5.05
CA VAL A 208 -12.18 9.37 4.96
C VAL A 208 -13.49 9.90 5.52
N HIS A 209 -13.44 10.66 6.62
CA HIS A 209 -14.62 11.33 7.16
C HIS A 209 -15.17 12.37 6.18
N CYS A 210 -14.32 13.08 5.45
CA CYS A 210 -14.74 13.97 4.37
C CYS A 210 -15.45 13.20 3.24
N HIS A 211 -14.92 12.03 2.86
CA HIS A 211 -15.61 11.18 1.88
C HIS A 211 -16.96 10.69 2.37
N LEU A 212 -17.07 10.28 3.65
CA LEU A 212 -18.36 9.91 4.22
C LEU A 212 -19.36 11.06 4.21
N MET A 213 -18.93 12.26 4.57
CA MET A 213 -19.79 13.46 4.51
C MET A 213 -20.33 13.67 3.10
N ARG A 214 -19.48 13.57 2.08
CA ARG A 214 -19.84 13.71 0.66
C ARG A 214 -20.81 12.61 0.21
N LEU A 215 -20.49 11.36 0.49
CA LEU A 215 -21.31 10.20 0.10
C LEU A 215 -22.70 10.24 0.74
N HIS A 216 -22.79 10.66 2.00
CA HIS A 216 -24.08 10.87 2.67
C HIS A 216 -24.88 11.99 2.06
N LEU A 217 -24.23 13.07 1.63
CA LEU A 217 -24.91 14.14 0.88
C LEU A 217 -25.45 13.65 -0.46
N LEU A 218 -24.66 12.90 -1.22
CA LEU A 218 -25.11 12.29 -2.49
C LEU A 218 -26.33 11.37 -2.30
N SER A 219 -26.45 10.74 -1.12
CA SER A 219 -27.63 9.93 -0.74
C SER A 219 -28.78 10.76 -0.16
N GLY A 220 -28.68 12.09 -0.09
CA GLY A 220 -29.68 12.96 0.56
C GLY A 220 -29.68 12.89 2.10
N ASN A 221 -28.72 12.19 2.72
CA ASN A 221 -28.66 11.93 4.15
C ASN A 221 -27.83 13.00 4.88
N ARG A 222 -28.29 14.27 4.86
CA ARG A 222 -27.60 15.39 5.50
C ARG A 222 -27.28 15.16 6.98
N THR A 223 -28.19 14.53 7.71
CA THR A 223 -27.99 14.23 9.14
C THR A 223 -26.78 13.33 9.37
N GLU A 224 -26.63 12.29 8.56
CA GLU A 224 -25.48 11.37 8.65
C GLU A 224 -24.17 12.06 8.24
N ALA A 225 -24.22 12.95 7.25
CA ALA A 225 -23.06 13.76 6.89
C ALA A 225 -22.57 14.61 8.07
N LEU A 226 -23.47 15.29 8.79
CA LEU A 226 -23.12 16.07 9.99
C LEU A 226 -22.62 15.21 11.14
N ARG A 227 -23.18 14.00 11.32
CA ARG A 227 -22.69 13.02 12.30
C ARG A 227 -21.26 12.52 11.99
N ALA A 228 -20.96 12.32 10.71
CA ALA A 228 -19.61 11.95 10.28
C ALA A 228 -18.56 13.00 10.68
N TYR A 229 -18.88 14.28 10.54
CA TYR A 229 -18.02 15.36 11.04
C TYR A 229 -17.82 15.29 12.56
N GLY A 230 -18.89 15.16 13.34
CA GLY A 230 -18.78 15.08 14.81
C GLY A 230 -17.98 13.82 15.27
N CYS A 231 -18.00 12.75 14.50
CA CYS A 231 -17.15 11.59 14.76
C CYS A 231 -15.68 11.91 14.47
N CYS A 232 -15.39 12.54 13.33
CA CYS A 232 -14.06 13.00 12.95
C CYS A 232 -13.44 13.91 14.02
N GLU A 233 -14.15 14.94 14.44
CA GLU A 233 -13.67 15.90 15.43
C GLU A 233 -13.31 15.23 16.76
N ARG A 234 -14.15 14.30 17.23
CA ARG A 234 -13.88 13.54 18.46
C ARG A 234 -12.65 12.66 18.35
N LEU A 235 -12.53 11.88 17.26
CA LEU A 235 -11.41 10.97 17.06
C LEU A 235 -10.09 11.71 16.93
N LEU A 236 -10.04 12.77 16.12
CA LEU A 236 -8.83 13.61 15.98
C LEU A 236 -8.41 14.21 17.32
N MET A 237 -9.36 14.68 18.13
CA MET A 237 -9.06 15.21 19.45
C MET A 237 -8.58 14.14 20.43
N GLN A 238 -9.16 12.93 20.39
CA GLN A 238 -8.82 11.85 21.30
C GLN A 238 -7.47 11.19 20.96
N GLU A 239 -7.21 10.96 19.69
CA GLU A 239 -6.02 10.21 19.26
C GLU A 239 -4.80 11.12 19.00
N LEU A 240 -5.03 12.32 18.45
CA LEU A 240 -3.97 13.21 18.00
C LEU A 240 -3.93 14.56 18.74
N GLY A 241 -4.94 14.90 19.52
CA GLY A 241 -5.05 16.18 20.24
C GLY A 241 -5.24 17.39 19.31
N VAL A 242 -5.69 17.17 18.07
CA VAL A 242 -5.85 18.23 17.06
C VAL A 242 -7.32 18.42 16.64
N ARG A 243 -7.62 19.60 16.09
CA ARG A 243 -8.92 19.89 15.47
C ARG A 243 -8.91 19.53 14.00
N PRO A 244 -10.09 19.25 13.38
CA PRO A 244 -10.20 19.06 11.95
C PRO A 244 -9.62 20.25 11.17
N SER A 245 -9.09 19.95 9.99
CA SER A 245 -8.50 20.93 9.06
C SER A 245 -9.51 22.00 8.65
N GLN A 246 -9.02 23.11 8.11
CA GLN A 246 -9.88 24.17 7.61
C GLN A 246 -10.80 23.67 6.49
N ALA A 247 -10.31 22.80 5.61
CA ALA A 247 -11.09 22.23 4.51
C ALA A 247 -12.25 21.37 5.03
N THR A 248 -12.02 20.54 6.04
CA THR A 248 -13.07 19.71 6.66
C THR A 248 -14.12 20.53 7.37
N ARG A 249 -13.69 21.58 8.07
CA ARG A 249 -14.62 22.53 8.72
C ARG A 249 -15.45 23.32 7.70
N ALA A 250 -14.84 23.76 6.60
CA ALA A 250 -15.56 24.46 5.52
C ALA A 250 -16.60 23.55 4.87
N LEU A 251 -16.26 22.27 4.65
CA LEU A 251 -17.20 21.25 4.17
C LEU A 251 -18.39 21.09 5.12
N HIS A 252 -18.12 20.95 6.43
CA HIS A 252 -19.16 20.85 7.45
C HIS A 252 -20.09 22.07 7.44
N GLU A 253 -19.52 23.27 7.37
CA GLU A 253 -20.30 24.51 7.36
C GLU A 253 -21.20 24.62 6.13
N SER A 254 -20.66 24.31 4.94
CA SER A 254 -21.44 24.24 3.69
C SER A 254 -22.63 23.29 3.82
N ILE A 255 -22.41 22.12 4.42
CA ILE A 255 -23.48 21.14 4.70
C ILE A 255 -24.49 21.71 5.69
N ARG A 256 -24.03 22.39 6.75
CA ARG A 256 -24.86 22.99 7.81
C ARG A 256 -25.73 24.14 7.29
N GLU A 257 -25.27 24.89 6.33
CA GLU A 257 -26.01 26.00 5.74
C GLU A 257 -26.97 25.55 4.61
N GLY A 258 -26.86 24.29 4.14
CA GLY A 258 -27.68 23.76 3.07
C GLY A 258 -27.38 24.40 1.71
N ARG A 259 -26.17 24.93 1.52
CA ARG A 259 -25.75 25.47 0.23
C ARG A 259 -25.67 24.35 -0.78
N SER A 260 -26.69 24.29 -1.65
CA SER A 260 -26.76 23.31 -2.75
C SER A 260 -25.92 23.68 -3.97
N ASP A 261 -25.33 24.89 -3.98
CA ASP A 261 -24.44 25.29 -5.06
C ASP A 261 -23.15 24.46 -4.92
N SER A 262 -22.99 23.59 -5.89
CA SER A 262 -21.89 22.62 -5.97
C SER A 262 -20.54 23.27 -5.59
N PRO A 263 -20.12 23.23 -4.32
CA PRO A 263 -18.78 23.75 -3.93
C PRO A 263 -17.68 22.85 -4.52
N TRP A 264 -18.09 21.78 -5.20
CA TRP A 264 -17.22 20.74 -5.70
C TRP A 264 -16.39 21.17 -6.90
N SER A 265 -16.90 22.09 -7.75
CA SER A 265 -16.12 22.63 -8.87
C SER A 265 -15.06 23.63 -8.40
N GLU A 266 -15.33 24.40 -7.34
CA GLU A 266 -14.33 25.32 -6.77
C GLU A 266 -13.34 24.64 -5.83
N LEU A 267 -13.78 23.62 -5.06
CA LEU A 267 -12.89 22.87 -4.17
C LEU A 267 -12.05 21.81 -4.93
N ALA A 268 -12.52 21.26 -6.03
CA ALA A 268 -11.69 20.46 -6.93
C ALA A 268 -10.56 21.33 -7.51
N SER A 269 -10.88 22.56 -7.93
CA SER A 269 -9.87 23.52 -8.41
C SER A 269 -8.95 24.06 -7.30
N LEU A 270 -9.38 24.09 -6.03
CA LEU A 270 -8.54 24.43 -4.88
C LEU A 270 -7.72 23.22 -4.38
N GLY A 271 -8.23 22.00 -4.53
CA GLY A 271 -7.47 20.76 -4.29
C GLY A 271 -6.33 20.60 -5.28
N ASP A 272 -6.57 20.92 -6.55
CA ASP A 272 -5.55 20.98 -7.59
C ASP A 272 -4.56 22.14 -7.39
N ALA A 273 -4.97 23.22 -6.72
CA ALA A 273 -4.13 24.40 -6.44
C ALA A 273 -3.36 24.34 -5.12
N LEU A 274 -3.77 23.52 -4.14
CA LEU A 274 -3.22 23.52 -2.77
C LEU A 274 -2.62 22.21 -2.30
N GLY A 275 -2.62 21.17 -3.09
CA GLY A 275 -1.95 19.98 -2.61
C GLY A 275 -2.28 18.71 -3.34
N ALA A 276 -1.33 18.21 -4.08
CA ALA A 276 -1.21 16.80 -4.31
C ALA A 276 -1.31 16.06 -2.96
N PRO A 277 -2.05 14.94 -2.88
CA PRO A 277 -2.15 14.16 -1.66
C PRO A 277 -0.76 13.76 -1.17
N PRO A 278 -0.53 13.62 0.14
CA PRO A 278 0.73 13.10 0.66
C PRO A 278 0.95 11.68 0.08
N GLY A 279 1.87 11.56 -0.87
CA GLY A 279 2.12 10.34 -1.65
C GLY A 279 2.15 10.55 -3.16
N ALA A 280 1.69 11.68 -3.67
CA ALA A 280 1.91 12.01 -5.07
C ALA A 280 3.43 12.18 -5.33
N PRO A 281 4.01 11.55 -6.35
CA PRO A 281 5.40 11.76 -6.67
C PRO A 281 5.62 13.26 -6.94
N LEU A 282 6.66 13.83 -6.34
CA LEU A 282 7.06 15.25 -6.47
C LEU A 282 7.12 15.74 -7.95
N ALA A 283 7.15 14.82 -8.90
CA ALA A 283 7.12 15.09 -10.32
C ALA A 283 5.81 15.75 -10.83
N ALA A 284 4.67 15.50 -10.18
CA ALA A 284 3.37 16.03 -10.64
C ALA A 284 3.13 17.51 -10.25
N SER A 285 3.90 18.03 -9.29
CA SER A 285 3.77 19.41 -8.80
C SER A 285 4.84 20.36 -9.35
N LEU A 286 5.71 19.90 -10.27
CA LEU A 286 6.77 20.70 -10.87
C LEU A 286 6.31 21.31 -12.20
N PRO A 287 6.64 22.59 -12.48
CA PRO A 287 6.31 23.19 -13.77
C PRO A 287 6.97 22.42 -14.93
N ALA A 288 6.27 22.32 -16.07
CA ALA A 288 6.59 21.51 -17.24
C ALA A 288 8.07 21.46 -17.70
N PRO A 289 8.90 22.50 -17.58
CA PRO A 289 10.32 22.43 -17.97
C PRO A 289 11.19 21.57 -17.04
N LEU A 290 10.68 21.15 -15.87
CA LEU A 290 11.44 20.30 -14.93
C LEU A 290 11.09 18.81 -15.08
N THR A 291 9.90 18.49 -15.57
CA THR A 291 9.46 17.09 -15.78
C THR A 291 10.20 16.44 -16.97
N ASP A 292 10.42 17.17 -18.07
CA ASP A 292 11.15 16.66 -19.24
C ASP A 292 12.64 16.37 -18.94
N SER A 293 13.24 17.13 -18.02
CA SER A 293 14.64 16.91 -17.62
C SER A 293 14.83 15.72 -16.68
N LEU A 294 13.78 15.31 -15.95
CA LEU A 294 13.83 14.18 -15.01
C LEU A 294 13.46 12.83 -15.64
N LEU A 295 12.57 12.84 -16.64
CA LEU A 295 12.08 11.62 -17.30
C LEU A 295 12.89 11.24 -18.56
N GLY A 296 13.73 12.15 -19.09
CA GLY A 296 14.52 11.94 -20.32
C GLY A 296 15.93 11.36 -20.11
N ALA A 297 16.36 11.11 -18.88
CA ALA A 297 17.66 10.51 -18.62
C ALA A 297 17.62 8.99 -18.80
N ASP A 298 18.20 8.51 -19.90
CA ASP A 298 18.39 7.09 -20.21
C ASP A 298 19.37 6.46 -19.20
N TRP A 299 18.84 5.78 -18.16
CA TRP A 299 19.55 5.19 -17.03
C TRP A 299 20.38 3.93 -17.37
N ARG A 300 20.62 3.65 -18.65
CA ARG A 300 21.32 2.44 -19.13
C ARG A 300 22.81 2.61 -19.41
N GLY A 301 23.47 3.67 -18.88
CA GLY A 301 24.90 3.93 -19.06
C GLY A 301 25.78 3.42 -17.91
N GLU A 302 27.11 3.31 -18.17
CA GLU A 302 28.12 2.84 -17.19
C GLU A 302 28.20 3.70 -15.92
N PRO A 303 28.58 3.11 -14.76
CA PRO A 303 28.60 3.79 -13.45
C PRO A 303 29.49 5.04 -13.36
N SER A 304 30.55 5.12 -14.14
CA SER A 304 31.50 6.25 -14.14
C SER A 304 30.94 7.53 -14.77
N ALA A 305 29.95 7.43 -15.66
CA ALA A 305 29.30 8.58 -16.29
C ALA A 305 28.16 9.18 -15.41
N ARG A 306 27.79 8.50 -14.33
CA ARG A 306 26.64 8.88 -13.48
C ARG A 306 26.96 9.96 -12.45
N LEU A 307 28.19 10.00 -11.95
CA LEU A 307 28.58 10.94 -10.88
C LEU A 307 28.51 12.42 -11.30
N PRO A 308 29.01 12.83 -12.47
CA PRO A 308 28.88 14.23 -12.91
C PRO A 308 27.44 14.64 -13.17
N ALA A 309 26.63 13.77 -13.79
CA ALA A 309 25.23 14.06 -14.07
C ALA A 309 24.39 14.18 -12.79
N LEU A 310 24.69 13.39 -11.75
CA LEU A 310 24.07 13.50 -10.42
C LEU A 310 24.51 14.79 -9.72
N ALA A 311 25.77 15.19 -9.81
CA ALA A 311 26.26 16.44 -9.22
C ALA A 311 25.60 17.67 -9.87
N ASP A 312 25.44 17.69 -11.18
CA ASP A 312 24.73 18.76 -11.91
C ASP A 312 23.24 18.79 -11.56
N HIS A 313 22.66 17.62 -11.28
CA HIS A 313 21.25 17.51 -10.87
C HIS A 313 21.04 18.05 -9.44
N LEU A 314 21.92 17.69 -8.51
CA LEU A 314 21.92 18.21 -7.15
C LEU A 314 22.12 19.73 -7.11
N ALA A 315 23.03 20.27 -7.92
CA ALA A 315 23.26 21.71 -8.02
C ALA A 315 21.99 22.46 -8.53
N ARG A 316 21.29 21.88 -9.50
CA ARG A 316 20.01 22.44 -10.00
C ARG A 316 18.91 22.41 -8.95
N VAL A 317 18.77 21.32 -8.21
CA VAL A 317 17.79 21.19 -7.12
C VAL A 317 18.09 22.20 -6.01
N GLN A 318 19.34 22.34 -5.59
CA GLN A 318 19.75 23.32 -4.59
C GLN A 318 19.48 24.76 -5.04
N SER A 319 19.74 25.10 -6.30
CA SER A 319 19.42 26.40 -6.87
C SER A 319 17.91 26.69 -6.90
N THR A 320 17.10 25.66 -7.12
CA THR A 320 15.64 25.81 -7.13
C THR A 320 15.10 25.99 -5.72
N LEU A 321 15.61 25.26 -4.74
CA LEU A 321 15.27 25.43 -3.32
C LEU A 321 15.64 26.84 -2.81
N ALA A 322 16.83 27.34 -3.15
CA ALA A 322 17.24 28.68 -2.77
C ALA A 322 16.30 29.77 -3.35
N ARG A 323 15.80 29.59 -4.59
CA ARG A 323 14.81 30.51 -5.17
C ARG A 323 13.45 30.46 -4.47
N ILE A 324 12.99 29.26 -4.09
CA ILE A 324 11.75 29.09 -3.36
C ILE A 324 11.85 29.74 -1.98
N GLU A 325 12.96 29.52 -1.27
CA GLU A 325 13.20 30.16 0.03
C GLU A 325 13.25 31.70 -0.06
N ALA A 326 13.90 32.24 -1.10
CA ALA A 326 13.94 33.67 -1.30
C ALA A 326 12.55 34.26 -1.57
N ARG A 327 11.72 33.54 -2.33
CA ARG A 327 10.34 33.95 -2.62
C ARG A 327 9.45 33.89 -1.37
N LEU A 328 9.56 32.85 -0.57
CA LEU A 328 8.84 32.74 0.71
C LEU A 328 9.22 33.84 1.68
N ARG A 329 10.53 34.18 1.80
CA ARG A 329 10.98 35.32 2.63
C ARG A 329 10.43 36.66 2.13
N GLN A 330 10.33 36.82 0.81
CA GLN A 330 9.79 38.05 0.21
C GLN A 330 8.26 38.17 0.43
N GLU A 331 7.54 37.04 0.41
CA GLU A 331 6.10 37.01 0.70
C GLU A 331 5.82 37.23 2.19
N MET A 332 6.62 36.66 3.09
CA MET A 332 6.54 36.92 4.53
C MET A 332 6.84 38.36 4.88
N ALA A 333 7.83 38.98 4.25
CA ALA A 333 8.17 40.39 4.42
C ALA A 333 7.08 41.35 3.87
N ARG A 334 6.23 40.90 2.96
CA ARG A 334 5.09 41.67 2.45
C ARG A 334 3.85 41.52 3.31
N GLY A 335 3.75 40.46 4.13
CA GLY A 335 2.64 40.22 5.05
C GLY A 335 2.72 41.00 6.36
N ASP A 336 3.89 41.56 6.71
CA ASP A 336 4.12 42.34 7.94
C ASP A 336 3.95 43.86 7.75
N GLY A 337 3.13 44.33 6.80
CA GLY A 337 2.75 45.70 6.67
C GLY A 337 1.71 46.09 7.74
N PRO A 338 1.89 47.23 8.47
CA PRO A 338 0.99 47.62 9.55
C PRO A 338 -0.39 47.98 9.02
N GLY A 339 -1.41 47.26 9.53
CA GLY A 339 -2.82 47.59 9.45
C GLY A 339 -3.33 47.99 10.81
#